data_6947768f2f92cd127bb17a0469121700
#
_entry.id   6947768f2f92cd127bb17a0469121700
#
_cell.length_a   1.000
_cell.length_b   1.000
_cell.length_c   1.000
_cell.angle_alpha   90.00
_cell.angle_beta   90.00
_cell.angle_gamma   90.00
#
_symmetry.space_group_name_H-M   'P 1'
#
loop_
_entity.id
_entity.type
_entity.pdbx_description
1 polymer ?
#
loop_
_entity_poly.entity_id
_entity_poly.type
_entity_poly.pdbx_seq_one_letter_code
_entity_poly.pdbx_strand_id
1 'polypeptide(L)'
;FNAASYSDELRTRECLANPLHTLPSRAMLTDALGQWSNARRLHRWLLIQGSQPEDLAYAEALKRSAKRFGLKIIEEKTWSFDTDLRRTAQRELPLFTQTEEYVLVVVADERGDFGEYVMYNTWYPRPVAGTQGLTPVAWHRVVEQWGAAKMQHRLEDKYQVWMNSKVYVAWVALRTIGEAVTKTKSNNAEILFNFINSDKFHLAAFKGRKLNYRSWSGQLRQPIPLVQPRSLVSQPPLEGFLHPVTDLDTLGFDQPESSCNVSYASN
;
A
#
# COMPACT_ATOMS: atom_id res chain seq x y z
N PHE A 1 14.09 10.88 4.32
CA PHE A 1 13.01 9.87 4.30
C PHE A 1 11.75 10.41 3.64
N ASN A 2 11.13 9.60 2.79
CA ASN A 2 9.79 9.86 2.27
C ASN A 2 8.76 9.02 3.05
N ALA A 3 8.00 9.68 3.90
CA ALA A 3 6.93 9.12 4.71
C ALA A 3 5.54 9.67 4.31
N ALA A 4 5.42 10.36 3.17
CA ALA A 4 4.22 11.09 2.79
C ALA A 4 3.69 10.77 1.38
N SER A 5 4.57 10.53 0.41
CA SER A 5 4.16 10.34 -0.99
C SER A 5 4.04 8.87 -1.38
N TYR A 6 2.87 8.49 -1.91
CA TYR A 6 2.58 7.20 -2.52
C TYR A 6 3.01 7.10 -3.99
N SER A 7 3.58 8.17 -4.60
CA SER A 7 3.89 8.22 -6.03
C SER A 7 4.82 7.08 -6.45
N ASP A 8 4.40 6.33 -7.45
CA ASP A 8 5.20 5.27 -8.06
C ASP A 8 6.36 5.86 -8.87
N GLU A 9 6.21 7.07 -9.41
CA GLU A 9 7.23 7.75 -10.22
C GLU A 9 8.51 8.01 -9.45
N LEU A 10 8.40 8.34 -8.15
CA LEU A 10 9.55 8.51 -7.25
C LEU A 10 10.34 7.20 -7.01
N ARG A 11 9.83 6.05 -7.44
CA ARG A 11 10.45 4.72 -7.32
C ARG A 11 10.84 4.14 -8.67
N THR A 12 10.49 4.82 -9.77
CA THR A 12 10.71 4.30 -11.11
C THR A 12 11.51 5.23 -12.03
N ARG A 13 11.13 6.49 -12.16
CA ARG A 13 11.70 7.43 -13.13
C ARG A 13 12.07 8.81 -12.57
N GLU A 14 11.37 9.30 -11.55
CA GLU A 14 11.62 10.58 -10.89
C GLU A 14 12.40 10.36 -9.59
N CYS A 15 13.56 9.73 -9.71
CA CYS A 15 14.34 9.30 -8.58
C CYS A 15 14.95 10.48 -7.84
N LEU A 16 14.75 10.55 -6.55
CA LEU A 16 15.37 11.55 -5.70
C LEU A 16 16.82 11.17 -5.41
N ALA A 17 17.65 12.14 -5.02
CA ALA A 17 18.95 11.86 -4.46
C ALA A 17 18.79 11.25 -3.05
N ASN A 18 19.51 10.18 -2.76
CA ASN A 18 19.55 9.53 -1.44
C ASN A 18 18.17 9.20 -0.83
N PRO A 19 17.20 8.65 -1.59
CA PRO A 19 15.85 8.44 -1.09
C PRO A 19 15.79 7.22 -0.17
N LEU A 20 15.01 7.32 0.90
CA LEU A 20 14.55 6.19 1.71
C LEU A 20 13.04 6.32 1.88
N HIS A 21 12.29 5.47 1.19
CA HIS A 21 10.83 5.50 1.21
C HIS A 21 10.29 4.50 2.24
N THR A 22 9.76 4.98 3.35
CA THR A 22 9.12 4.13 4.38
C THR A 22 7.66 3.87 4.09
N LEU A 23 7.00 4.79 3.36
CA LEU A 23 5.64 4.62 2.90
C LEU A 23 5.62 3.69 1.68
N PRO A 24 4.73 2.67 1.61
CA PRO A 24 4.56 1.88 0.41
C PRO A 24 4.07 2.74 -0.76
N SER A 25 4.44 2.37 -1.98
CA SER A 25 3.89 3.00 -3.18
C SER A 25 2.48 2.49 -3.51
N ARG A 26 1.75 3.20 -4.40
CA ARG A 26 0.45 2.73 -4.88
C ARG A 26 0.54 1.33 -5.50
N ALA A 27 1.57 1.08 -6.29
CA ALA A 27 1.80 -0.24 -6.88
C ALA A 27 1.96 -1.34 -5.81
N MET A 28 2.64 -1.08 -4.68
CA MET A 28 2.75 -2.05 -3.59
C MET A 28 1.40 -2.34 -2.96
N LEU A 29 0.58 -1.31 -2.73
CA LEU A 29 -0.75 -1.44 -2.15
C LEU A 29 -1.69 -2.23 -3.07
N THR A 30 -1.71 -1.90 -4.35
CA THR A 30 -2.58 -2.54 -5.33
C THR A 30 -2.13 -3.95 -5.69
N ASP A 31 -0.82 -4.23 -5.72
CA ASP A 31 -0.29 -5.58 -5.91
C ASP A 31 -0.68 -6.52 -4.75
N ALA A 32 -0.76 -6.01 -3.53
CA ALA A 32 -1.26 -6.79 -2.40
C ALA A 32 -2.73 -7.20 -2.61
N LEU A 33 -3.57 -6.30 -3.11
CA LEU A 33 -4.95 -6.61 -3.50
C LEU A 33 -5.00 -7.59 -4.68
N GLY A 34 -4.14 -7.41 -5.68
CA GLY A 34 -4.05 -8.30 -6.84
C GLY A 34 -3.73 -9.74 -6.44
N GLN A 35 -2.74 -9.95 -5.57
CA GLN A 35 -2.39 -11.28 -5.06
C GLN A 35 -3.55 -11.91 -4.27
N TRP A 36 -4.17 -11.15 -3.37
CA TRP A 36 -5.29 -11.62 -2.58
C TRP A 36 -6.48 -11.99 -3.46
N SER A 37 -6.80 -11.15 -4.43
CA SER A 37 -7.91 -11.36 -5.35
C SER A 37 -7.68 -12.61 -6.22
N ASN A 38 -6.47 -12.79 -6.77
CA ASN A 38 -6.12 -13.97 -7.53
C ASN A 38 -6.22 -15.24 -6.66
N ALA A 39 -5.64 -15.24 -5.46
CA ALA A 39 -5.71 -16.37 -4.54
C ALA A 39 -7.14 -16.76 -4.14
N ARG A 40 -8.07 -15.81 -4.18
CA ARG A 40 -9.49 -16.01 -3.89
C ARG A 40 -10.34 -16.25 -5.13
N ARG A 41 -9.72 -16.29 -6.33
CA ARG A 41 -10.41 -16.45 -7.64
C ARG A 41 -11.40 -15.33 -7.95
N LEU A 42 -11.15 -14.12 -7.46
CA LEU A 42 -11.95 -12.93 -7.72
C LEU A 42 -11.40 -12.20 -8.96
N HIS A 43 -11.51 -12.82 -10.13
CA HIS A 43 -10.76 -12.41 -11.32
C HIS A 43 -11.47 -11.36 -12.19
N ARG A 44 -12.73 -11.00 -11.91
CA ARG A 44 -13.52 -10.05 -12.70
C ARG A 44 -13.82 -8.82 -11.84
N TRP A 45 -13.16 -7.72 -12.15
CA TRP A 45 -13.24 -6.48 -11.40
C TRP A 45 -14.12 -5.44 -12.10
N LEU A 46 -14.99 -4.76 -11.35
CA LEU A 46 -15.55 -3.47 -11.70
C LEU A 46 -14.69 -2.40 -11.04
N LEU A 47 -14.04 -1.52 -11.83
CA LEU A 47 -13.26 -0.41 -11.32
C LEU A 47 -14.14 0.85 -11.26
N ILE A 48 -14.20 1.47 -10.08
CA ILE A 48 -14.82 2.79 -9.87
C ILE A 48 -13.73 3.75 -9.41
N GLN A 49 -13.50 4.83 -10.15
CA GLN A 49 -12.49 5.83 -9.87
C GLN A 49 -13.07 7.22 -9.72
N GLY A 50 -12.45 8.06 -8.90
CA GLY A 50 -12.71 9.48 -8.85
C GLY A 50 -12.05 10.22 -10.02
N SER A 51 -12.24 11.55 -10.04
CA SER A 51 -11.69 12.43 -11.07
C SER A 51 -10.43 13.17 -10.63
N GLN A 52 -10.02 13.03 -9.37
CA GLN A 52 -8.86 13.73 -8.84
C GLN A 52 -7.56 13.04 -9.31
N PRO A 53 -6.45 13.76 -9.43
CA PRO A 53 -5.18 13.21 -9.88
C PRO A 53 -4.71 12.00 -9.05
N GLU A 54 -4.95 12.01 -7.74
CA GLU A 54 -4.59 10.93 -6.83
C GLU A 54 -5.42 9.67 -7.09
N ASP A 55 -6.74 9.85 -7.36
CA ASP A 55 -7.65 8.76 -7.68
C ASP A 55 -7.28 8.08 -8.99
N LEU A 56 -6.98 8.90 -10.01
CA LEU A 56 -6.52 8.42 -11.32
C LEU A 56 -5.20 7.66 -11.19
N ALA A 57 -4.25 8.16 -10.40
CA ALA A 57 -2.99 7.48 -10.15
C ALA A 57 -3.17 6.13 -9.42
N TYR A 58 -4.13 6.06 -8.47
CA TYR A 58 -4.46 4.80 -7.80
C TYR A 58 -5.16 3.83 -8.76
N ALA A 59 -6.05 4.32 -9.62
CA ALA A 59 -6.71 3.52 -10.65
C ALA A 59 -5.71 2.92 -11.65
N GLU A 60 -4.71 3.70 -12.09
CA GLU A 60 -3.63 3.18 -12.95
C GLU A 60 -2.81 2.09 -12.24
N ALA A 61 -2.53 2.25 -10.95
CA ALA A 61 -1.87 1.21 -10.18
C ALA A 61 -2.74 -0.06 -10.06
N LEU A 62 -4.07 0.07 -9.90
CA LEU A 62 -5.00 -1.07 -9.93
C LEU A 62 -5.00 -1.78 -11.29
N LYS A 63 -5.01 -1.03 -12.40
CA LYS A 63 -4.94 -1.58 -13.77
C LYS A 63 -3.64 -2.34 -14.00
N ARG A 64 -2.52 -1.77 -13.56
CA ARG A 64 -1.21 -2.44 -13.59
C ARG A 64 -1.24 -3.76 -12.82
N SER A 65 -1.73 -3.74 -11.59
CA SER A 65 -1.83 -4.94 -10.75
C SER A 65 -2.77 -5.98 -11.34
N ALA A 66 -3.92 -5.56 -11.89
CA ALA A 66 -4.84 -6.47 -12.56
C ALA A 66 -4.14 -7.21 -13.72
N LYS A 67 -3.41 -6.49 -14.57
CA LYS A 67 -2.62 -7.07 -15.66
C LYS A 67 -1.55 -8.04 -15.13
N ARG A 68 -0.82 -7.64 -14.09
CA ARG A 68 0.27 -8.43 -13.50
C ARG A 68 -0.20 -9.77 -12.93
N PHE A 69 -1.36 -9.76 -12.27
CA PHE A 69 -1.91 -10.96 -11.61
C PHE A 69 -3.01 -11.67 -12.41
N GLY A 70 -3.14 -11.38 -13.71
CA GLY A 70 -4.09 -12.07 -14.60
C GLY A 70 -5.56 -11.84 -14.25
N LEU A 71 -5.88 -10.65 -13.74
CA LEU A 71 -7.23 -10.21 -13.39
C LEU A 71 -7.82 -9.37 -14.54
N LYS A 72 -9.11 -9.44 -14.73
CA LYS A 72 -9.82 -8.73 -15.80
C LYS A 72 -10.64 -7.58 -15.21
N ILE A 73 -10.33 -6.35 -15.59
CA ILE A 73 -11.25 -5.22 -15.39
C ILE A 73 -12.29 -5.31 -16.51
N ILE A 74 -13.54 -5.56 -16.13
CA ILE A 74 -14.63 -5.75 -17.08
C ILE A 74 -15.19 -4.41 -17.54
N GLU A 75 -15.22 -3.44 -16.63
CA GLU A 75 -15.64 -2.08 -16.89
C GLU A 75 -14.94 -1.11 -15.93
N GLU A 76 -14.68 0.08 -16.42
CA GLU A 76 -14.16 1.22 -15.67
C GLU A 76 -15.20 2.33 -15.66
N LYS A 77 -15.56 2.82 -14.48
CA LYS A 77 -16.54 3.88 -14.31
C LYS A 77 -15.91 5.04 -13.53
N THR A 78 -16.04 6.23 -14.08
CA THR A 78 -15.63 7.45 -13.39
C THR A 78 -16.80 8.00 -12.60
N TRP A 79 -16.55 8.32 -11.33
CA TRP A 79 -17.53 8.91 -10.45
C TRP A 79 -17.92 10.31 -10.95
N SER A 80 -19.18 10.49 -11.24
CA SER A 80 -19.72 11.74 -11.81
C SER A 80 -20.89 12.32 -11.02
N PHE A 81 -21.22 11.73 -9.87
CA PHE A 81 -22.31 12.23 -9.07
C PHE A 81 -21.89 13.47 -8.30
N ASP A 82 -22.67 14.53 -8.47
CA ASP A 82 -22.50 15.77 -7.75
C ASP A 82 -23.43 15.75 -6.52
N THR A 83 -22.89 16.03 -5.35
CA THR A 83 -23.61 16.31 -4.11
C THR A 83 -24.55 15.23 -3.52
N ASP A 84 -24.93 15.41 -2.31
CA ASP A 84 -25.80 14.72 -1.33
C ASP A 84 -26.19 13.25 -1.62
N LEU A 85 -25.20 12.43 -1.88
CA LEU A 85 -25.36 10.98 -2.05
C LEU A 85 -25.97 10.27 -0.84
N ARG A 86 -25.98 10.90 0.32
CA ARG A 86 -26.61 10.35 1.53
C ARG A 86 -28.07 10.00 1.30
N ARG A 87 -28.77 10.71 0.39
CA ARG A 87 -30.17 10.50 0.07
C ARG A 87 -30.41 9.62 -1.14
N THR A 88 -29.49 9.60 -2.09
CA THR A 88 -29.71 9.00 -3.43
C THR A 88 -28.90 7.74 -3.68
N ALA A 89 -27.83 7.49 -2.90
CA ALA A 89 -26.91 6.37 -3.10
C ALA A 89 -27.62 5.00 -3.27
N GLN A 90 -28.67 4.75 -2.49
CA GLN A 90 -29.42 3.49 -2.57
C GLN A 90 -30.16 3.28 -3.92
N ARG A 91 -30.44 4.35 -4.65
CA ARG A 91 -31.13 4.30 -5.94
C ARG A 91 -30.15 4.40 -7.11
N GLU A 92 -29.18 5.28 -7.01
CA GLU A 92 -28.27 5.63 -8.11
C GLU A 92 -27.12 4.65 -8.24
N LEU A 93 -26.55 4.21 -7.14
CA LEU A 93 -25.40 3.28 -7.17
C LEU A 93 -25.72 1.91 -7.77
N PRO A 94 -26.85 1.28 -7.48
CA PRO A 94 -27.19 0.04 -8.18
C PRO A 94 -27.23 0.22 -9.70
N LEU A 95 -27.86 1.28 -10.21
CA LEU A 95 -27.91 1.57 -11.64
C LEU A 95 -26.53 1.92 -12.21
N PHE A 96 -25.75 2.71 -11.50
CA PHE A 96 -24.39 3.06 -11.89
C PHE A 96 -23.47 1.83 -11.96
N THR A 97 -23.66 0.87 -11.07
CA THR A 97 -22.84 -0.37 -11.04
C THR A 97 -23.44 -1.52 -11.82
N GLN A 98 -24.59 -1.29 -12.51
CA GLN A 98 -25.18 -2.27 -13.39
C GLN A 98 -24.34 -2.43 -14.66
N THR A 99 -23.76 -3.61 -14.83
CA THR A 99 -22.90 -3.97 -15.95
C THR A 99 -22.83 -5.50 -16.09
N GLU A 100 -21.93 -6.02 -16.95
CA GLU A 100 -21.61 -7.44 -16.95
C GLU A 100 -21.25 -7.94 -15.54
N GLU A 101 -21.47 -9.22 -15.28
CA GLU A 101 -21.18 -9.79 -13.97
C GLU A 101 -19.72 -9.57 -13.56
N TYR A 102 -19.54 -8.94 -12.41
CA TYR A 102 -18.27 -8.79 -11.70
C TYR A 102 -18.32 -9.57 -10.38
N VAL A 103 -17.15 -9.89 -9.84
CA VAL A 103 -17.03 -10.62 -8.57
C VAL A 103 -16.37 -9.79 -7.47
N LEU A 104 -15.77 -8.64 -7.85
CA LEU A 104 -15.16 -7.68 -6.95
C LEU A 104 -15.35 -6.27 -7.50
N VAL A 105 -15.71 -5.34 -6.65
CA VAL A 105 -15.64 -3.91 -6.95
C VAL A 105 -14.34 -3.35 -6.39
N VAL A 106 -13.54 -2.70 -7.22
CA VAL A 106 -12.33 -2.00 -6.79
C VAL A 106 -12.52 -0.49 -6.89
N VAL A 107 -12.22 0.21 -5.82
CA VAL A 107 -12.47 1.65 -5.67
C VAL A 107 -11.15 2.39 -5.61
N ALA A 108 -11.03 3.43 -6.43
CA ALA A 108 -9.94 4.40 -6.44
C ALA A 108 -10.48 5.78 -6.03
N ASP A 109 -10.43 6.06 -4.72
CA ASP A 109 -10.89 7.28 -4.06
C ASP A 109 -9.93 7.58 -2.89
N GLU A 110 -8.74 8.10 -3.21
CA GLU A 110 -7.71 8.40 -2.19
C GLU A 110 -8.11 9.56 -1.29
N ARG A 111 -8.99 10.45 -1.76
CA ARG A 111 -9.46 11.59 -0.98
C ARG A 111 -10.60 11.23 -0.03
N GLY A 112 -11.31 10.12 -0.29
CA GLY A 112 -12.46 9.70 0.50
C GLY A 112 -13.73 10.51 0.20
N ASP A 113 -13.92 10.92 -1.06
CA ASP A 113 -15.03 11.77 -1.46
C ASP A 113 -16.33 10.97 -1.66
N PHE A 114 -16.24 9.69 -2.08
CA PHE A 114 -17.43 8.90 -2.45
C PHE A 114 -17.38 7.40 -2.10
N GLY A 115 -16.22 6.84 -1.93
CA GLY A 115 -16.04 5.38 -1.86
C GLY A 115 -16.83 4.70 -0.74
N GLU A 116 -17.11 5.41 0.36
CA GLU A 116 -17.90 4.89 1.47
C GLU A 116 -19.35 4.55 1.06
N TYR A 117 -19.90 5.25 0.06
CA TYR A 117 -21.27 5.01 -0.44
C TYR A 117 -21.37 3.79 -1.34
N VAL A 118 -20.27 3.31 -1.90
CA VAL A 118 -20.24 2.15 -2.79
C VAL A 118 -20.57 0.87 -2.03
N MET A 119 -20.13 0.79 -0.77
CA MET A 119 -20.36 -0.40 0.05
C MET A 119 -21.86 -0.64 0.25
N TYR A 120 -22.29 -1.89 0.00
CA TYR A 120 -23.68 -2.36 0.15
C TYR A 120 -24.71 -1.79 -0.85
N ASN A 121 -24.30 -0.91 -1.76
CA ASN A 121 -25.21 -0.26 -2.72
C ASN A 121 -24.94 -0.67 -4.17
N THR A 122 -24.13 -1.68 -4.43
CA THR A 122 -23.81 -2.17 -5.78
C THR A 122 -24.91 -3.07 -6.35
N TRP A 123 -25.04 -3.10 -7.69
CA TRP A 123 -26.04 -3.95 -8.38
C TRP A 123 -25.93 -5.43 -7.97
N TYR A 124 -24.73 -5.99 -8.02
CA TYR A 124 -24.47 -7.30 -7.46
C TYR A 124 -23.91 -7.15 -6.05
N PRO A 125 -24.37 -7.94 -5.05
CA PRO A 125 -23.84 -7.92 -3.69
C PRO A 125 -22.43 -8.55 -3.63
N ARG A 126 -21.46 -7.83 -4.10
CA ARG A 126 -20.05 -8.27 -4.18
C ARG A 126 -19.17 -7.52 -3.19
N PRO A 127 -18.03 -8.12 -2.78
CA PRO A 127 -17.06 -7.43 -1.96
C PRO A 127 -16.58 -6.14 -2.63
N VAL A 128 -16.22 -5.15 -1.79
CA VAL A 128 -15.57 -3.91 -2.20
C VAL A 128 -14.14 -3.90 -1.65
N ALA A 129 -13.18 -3.50 -2.46
CA ALA A 129 -11.77 -3.40 -2.07
C ALA A 129 -11.12 -2.16 -2.71
N GLY A 130 -9.92 -1.80 -2.29
CA GLY A 130 -9.22 -0.62 -2.80
C GLY A 130 -9.05 0.42 -1.72
N THR A 131 -9.40 1.65 -2.01
CA THR A 131 -9.38 2.73 -1.00
C THR A 131 -10.47 2.58 0.04
N GLN A 132 -11.50 1.79 -0.26
CA GLN A 132 -12.62 1.47 0.62
C GLN A 132 -12.88 -0.04 0.71
N GLY A 133 -13.61 -0.47 1.73
CA GLY A 133 -13.90 -1.89 1.95
C GLY A 133 -12.70 -2.65 2.49
N LEU A 134 -12.15 -3.60 1.71
CA LEU A 134 -10.88 -4.24 2.03
C LEU A 134 -9.73 -3.34 1.57
N THR A 135 -9.06 -2.70 2.51
CA THR A 135 -8.09 -1.65 2.23
C THR A 135 -6.66 -2.11 2.48
N PRO A 136 -5.75 -1.96 1.49
CA PRO A 136 -4.33 -2.17 1.70
C PRO A 136 -3.72 -0.96 2.41
N VAL A 137 -2.95 -1.20 3.47
CA VAL A 137 -2.41 -0.14 4.31
C VAL A 137 -0.96 -0.39 4.70
N ALA A 138 -0.23 0.68 5.02
CA ALA A 138 1.08 0.51 5.65
C ALA A 138 0.95 -0.03 7.09
N TRP A 139 -0.11 0.39 7.81
CA TRP A 139 -0.39 -0.07 9.18
C TRP A 139 -1.84 0.18 9.58
N HIS A 140 -2.37 -0.71 10.40
CA HIS A 140 -3.66 -0.56 11.05
C HIS A 140 -3.65 -1.20 12.45
N ARG A 141 -4.47 -0.68 13.36
CA ARG A 141 -4.57 -1.17 14.74
C ARG A 141 -4.94 -2.65 14.88
N VAL A 142 -5.56 -3.23 13.88
CA VAL A 142 -5.92 -4.66 13.86
C VAL A 142 -4.72 -5.60 13.66
N VAL A 143 -3.53 -5.06 13.40
CA VAL A 143 -2.28 -5.83 13.39
C VAL A 143 -1.82 -5.99 14.84
N GLU A 144 -2.11 -7.14 15.43
CA GLU A 144 -1.81 -7.43 16.85
C GLU A 144 -0.65 -8.42 17.02
N GLN A 145 -0.30 -9.14 15.96
CA GLN A 145 0.71 -10.18 15.95
C GLN A 145 2.14 -9.61 16.08
N TRP A 146 3.10 -10.51 16.33
CA TRP A 146 4.56 -10.20 16.37
C TRP A 146 4.96 -9.07 17.34
N GLY A 147 4.19 -8.88 18.41
CA GLY A 147 4.42 -7.83 19.40
C GLY A 147 3.83 -6.46 19.04
N ALA A 148 3.07 -6.35 17.96
CA ALA A 148 2.45 -5.13 17.51
C ALA A 148 1.47 -4.54 18.55
N ALA A 149 0.67 -5.36 19.21
CA ALA A 149 -0.24 -4.92 20.26
C ALA A 149 0.50 -4.14 21.38
N LYS A 150 1.63 -4.65 21.84
CA LYS A 150 2.44 -3.97 22.87
C LYS A 150 2.98 -2.63 22.41
N MET A 151 3.37 -2.51 21.14
CA MET A 151 3.82 -1.23 20.56
C MET A 151 2.67 -0.23 20.50
N GLN A 152 1.49 -0.67 20.06
CA GLN A 152 0.31 0.17 19.94
C GLN A 152 -0.19 0.68 21.29
N HIS A 153 -0.28 -0.19 22.30
CA HIS A 153 -0.67 0.21 23.66
C HIS A 153 0.29 1.26 24.24
N ARG A 154 1.61 1.14 24.03
CA ARG A 154 2.56 2.16 24.49
C ARG A 154 2.29 3.53 23.85
N LEU A 155 1.88 3.56 22.58
CA LEU A 155 1.53 4.79 21.90
C LEU A 155 0.21 5.37 22.44
N GLU A 156 -0.79 4.51 22.61
CA GLU A 156 -2.09 4.88 23.16
C GLU A 156 -1.98 5.38 24.60
N ASP A 157 -1.28 4.66 25.47
CA ASP A 157 -1.08 5.02 26.88
C ASP A 157 -0.41 6.38 27.03
N LYS A 158 0.58 6.68 26.17
CA LYS A 158 1.37 7.91 26.28
C LYS A 158 0.76 9.10 25.56
N TYR A 159 0.11 8.88 24.41
CA TYR A 159 -0.32 9.95 23.51
C TYR A 159 -1.82 9.93 23.19
N GLN A 160 -2.57 8.95 23.69
CA GLN A 160 -4.00 8.75 23.46
C GLN A 160 -4.34 8.65 21.95
N VAL A 161 -3.43 8.08 21.16
CA VAL A 161 -3.55 7.95 19.69
C VAL A 161 -3.24 6.50 19.27
N TRP A 162 -4.12 5.93 18.46
CA TRP A 162 -3.84 4.67 17.80
C TRP A 162 -2.89 4.86 16.61
N MET A 163 -1.98 3.89 16.44
CA MET A 163 -1.05 3.89 15.32
C MET A 163 -1.80 3.63 14.01
N ASN A 164 -1.72 4.60 13.11
CA ASN A 164 -2.18 4.48 11.72
C ASN A 164 -0.98 4.43 10.76
N SER A 165 -1.23 4.33 9.45
CA SER A 165 -0.18 4.27 8.44
C SER A 165 0.83 5.43 8.52
N LYS A 166 0.35 6.67 8.71
CA LYS A 166 1.23 7.87 8.77
C LYS A 166 2.17 7.83 9.98
N VAL A 167 1.62 7.50 11.15
CA VAL A 167 2.40 7.38 12.40
C VAL A 167 3.40 6.23 12.30
N TYR A 168 2.97 5.09 11.75
CA TYR A 168 3.82 3.92 11.59
C TYR A 168 5.03 4.20 10.68
N VAL A 169 4.83 4.79 9.50
CA VAL A 169 5.95 5.03 8.56
C VAL A 169 6.93 6.08 9.08
N ALA A 170 6.46 7.07 9.85
CA ALA A 170 7.32 8.01 10.55
C ALA A 170 8.13 7.33 11.66
N TRP A 171 7.47 6.45 12.44
CA TRP A 171 8.14 5.62 13.44
C TRP A 171 9.19 4.71 12.81
N VAL A 172 8.89 4.08 11.67
CA VAL A 172 9.85 3.25 10.92
C VAL A 172 11.07 4.06 10.48
N ALA A 173 10.88 5.29 10.01
CA ALA A 173 11.99 6.16 9.60
C ALA A 173 12.95 6.42 10.78
N LEU A 174 12.41 6.80 11.94
CA LEU A 174 13.20 7.02 13.16
C LEU A 174 13.87 5.73 13.64
N ARG A 175 13.16 4.62 13.58
CA ARG A 175 13.66 3.29 13.96
C ARG A 175 14.82 2.84 13.06
N THR A 176 14.74 3.13 11.74
CA THR A 176 15.80 2.86 10.77
C THR A 176 17.09 3.61 11.14
N ILE A 177 16.99 4.90 11.45
CA ILE A 177 18.14 5.71 11.89
C ILE A 177 18.73 5.12 13.18
N GLY A 178 17.89 4.86 14.18
CA GLY A 178 18.33 4.33 15.47
C GLY A 178 19.05 2.97 15.35
N GLU A 179 18.53 2.08 14.50
CA GLU A 179 19.17 0.77 14.23
C GLU A 179 20.53 0.96 13.52
N ALA A 180 20.57 1.83 12.51
CA ALA A 180 21.81 2.11 11.77
C ALA A 180 22.88 2.71 12.67
N VAL A 181 22.56 3.74 13.47
CA VAL A 181 23.50 4.35 14.45
C VAL A 181 24.00 3.31 15.46
N THR A 182 23.10 2.49 15.97
CA THR A 182 23.46 1.44 16.94
C THR A 182 24.45 0.43 16.37
N LYS A 183 24.28 0.04 15.11
CA LYS A 183 25.12 -0.96 14.43
C LYS A 183 26.44 -0.39 13.94
N THR A 184 26.42 0.81 13.36
CA THR A 184 27.64 1.44 12.79
C THR A 184 28.47 2.19 13.82
N LYS A 185 27.88 2.56 14.97
CA LYS A 185 28.48 3.45 15.98
C LYS A 185 28.88 4.80 15.40
N SER A 186 28.19 5.26 14.33
CA SER A 186 28.48 6.50 13.62
C SER A 186 27.26 7.41 13.62
N ASN A 187 27.48 8.71 13.49
CA ASN A 187 26.47 9.75 13.21
C ASN A 187 26.68 10.39 11.84
N ASN A 188 27.64 9.89 11.05
CA ASN A 188 27.88 10.35 9.70
C ASN A 188 26.78 9.84 8.75
N ALA A 189 26.13 10.77 8.04
CA ALA A 189 24.98 10.48 7.19
C ALA A 189 25.31 9.50 6.05
N GLU A 190 26.47 9.62 5.43
CA GLU A 190 26.94 8.74 4.37
C GLU A 190 27.13 7.29 4.86
N ILE A 191 27.81 7.14 6.01
CA ILE A 191 28.02 5.82 6.63
C ILE A 191 26.69 5.17 6.96
N LEU A 192 25.75 5.93 7.54
CA LEU A 192 24.41 5.44 7.88
C LEU A 192 23.64 5.03 6.62
N PHE A 193 23.63 5.89 5.59
CA PHE A 193 22.92 5.62 4.32
C PHE A 193 23.47 4.38 3.63
N ASN A 194 24.78 4.26 3.50
CA ASN A 194 25.43 3.10 2.88
C ASN A 194 25.15 1.81 3.67
N PHE A 195 25.12 1.87 4.99
CA PHE A 195 24.74 0.71 5.81
C PHE A 195 23.26 0.34 5.63
N ILE A 196 22.34 1.32 5.62
CA ILE A 196 20.90 1.08 5.45
C ILE A 196 20.60 0.42 4.09
N ASN A 197 21.32 0.80 3.04
CA ASN A 197 21.15 0.23 1.70
C ASN A 197 21.94 -1.09 1.46
N SER A 198 22.66 -1.56 2.46
CA SER A 198 23.39 -2.83 2.36
C SER A 198 22.54 -4.04 2.76
N ASP A 199 22.96 -5.22 2.31
CA ASP A 199 22.34 -6.51 2.68
C ASP A 199 22.48 -6.84 4.19
N LYS A 200 23.33 -6.10 4.90
CA LYS A 200 23.54 -6.25 6.35
C LYS A 200 22.46 -5.57 7.19
N PHE A 201 21.72 -4.63 6.60
CA PHE A 201 20.68 -3.90 7.31
C PHE A 201 19.39 -4.73 7.37
N HIS A 202 18.90 -4.93 8.58
CA HIS A 202 17.60 -5.53 8.85
C HIS A 202 16.88 -4.79 9.96
N LEU A 203 15.61 -4.49 9.73
CA LEU A 203 14.74 -3.79 10.67
C LEU A 203 13.63 -4.72 11.18
N ALA A 204 13.52 -4.85 12.49
CA ALA A 204 12.37 -5.45 13.14
C ALA A 204 11.28 -4.37 13.34
N ALA A 205 10.16 -4.50 12.64
CA ALA A 205 9.09 -3.51 12.61
C ALA A 205 7.68 -4.12 12.73
N PHE A 206 7.55 -5.19 13.49
CA PHE A 206 6.28 -5.82 13.88
C PHE A 206 5.38 -6.27 12.71
N LYS A 207 5.98 -6.70 11.60
CA LYS A 207 5.27 -7.21 10.42
C LYS A 207 5.54 -8.69 10.12
N GLY A 208 6.07 -9.45 11.09
CA GLY A 208 6.36 -10.88 10.95
C GLY A 208 7.58 -11.20 10.09
N ARG A 209 8.21 -10.21 9.47
CA ARG A 209 9.41 -10.36 8.62
C ARG A 209 10.46 -9.30 8.98
N LYS A 210 11.72 -9.62 8.70
CA LYS A 210 12.81 -8.63 8.72
C LYS A 210 12.65 -7.72 7.51
N LEU A 211 12.61 -6.42 7.73
CA LEU A 211 12.49 -5.42 6.67
C LEU A 211 13.87 -4.90 6.28
N ASN A 212 14.04 -4.53 5.02
CA ASN A 212 15.22 -3.85 4.50
C ASN A 212 14.82 -2.94 3.33
N TYR A 213 15.77 -2.19 2.79
CA TYR A 213 15.51 -1.28 1.69
C TYR A 213 15.98 -1.87 0.36
N ARG A 214 15.29 -1.53 -0.72
CA ARG A 214 15.71 -1.82 -2.10
C ARG A 214 16.89 -0.92 -2.45
N SER A 215 18.01 -1.50 -2.83
CA SER A 215 19.22 -0.74 -3.15
C SER A 215 19.08 0.14 -4.40
N TRP A 216 18.14 -0.18 -5.31
CA TRP A 216 17.93 0.60 -6.54
C TRP A 216 16.97 1.76 -6.38
N SER A 217 15.96 1.69 -5.51
CA SER A 217 14.92 2.72 -5.37
C SER A 217 14.78 3.30 -3.97
N GLY A 218 15.51 2.74 -2.96
CA GLY A 218 15.36 3.15 -1.57
C GLY A 218 13.99 2.81 -0.95
N GLN A 219 13.16 2.00 -1.61
CA GLN A 219 11.86 1.60 -1.08
C GLN A 219 12.01 0.54 0.01
N LEU A 220 11.40 0.74 1.16
CA LEU A 220 11.30 -0.27 2.21
C LEU A 220 10.51 -1.47 1.71
N ARG A 221 11.11 -2.65 1.73
CA ARG A 221 10.46 -3.93 1.54
C ARG A 221 9.64 -4.25 2.76
N GLN A 222 8.34 -4.36 2.62
CA GLN A 222 7.43 -4.61 3.74
C GLN A 222 6.18 -5.37 3.31
N PRO A 223 5.67 -6.28 4.13
CA PRO A 223 4.33 -6.83 3.93
C PRO A 223 3.27 -5.75 4.00
N ILE A 224 2.21 -5.90 3.22
CA ILE A 224 1.09 -4.97 3.15
C ILE A 224 -0.16 -5.60 3.79
N PRO A 225 -0.58 -5.16 4.97
CA PRO A 225 -1.83 -5.60 5.57
C PRO A 225 -3.03 -5.21 4.70
N LEU A 226 -3.90 -6.18 4.45
CA LEU A 226 -5.25 -5.97 3.90
C LEU A 226 -6.22 -6.01 5.05
N VAL A 227 -6.87 -4.89 5.31
CA VAL A 227 -7.66 -4.70 6.53
C VAL A 227 -9.09 -4.28 6.25
N GLN A 228 -9.94 -4.63 7.17
CA GLN A 228 -11.25 -4.02 7.41
C GLN A 228 -11.21 -3.28 8.76
N PRO A 229 -12.21 -2.47 9.10
CA PRO A 229 -12.18 -1.65 10.31
C PRO A 229 -11.86 -2.39 11.61
N ARG A 230 -12.16 -3.70 11.67
CA ARG A 230 -11.98 -4.54 12.87
C ARG A 230 -11.25 -5.85 12.64
N SER A 231 -10.68 -6.08 11.45
CA SER A 231 -10.00 -7.35 11.16
C SER A 231 -8.84 -7.20 10.19
N LEU A 232 -7.77 -7.95 10.45
CA LEU A 232 -6.72 -8.23 9.48
C LEU A 232 -7.18 -9.44 8.65
N VAL A 233 -7.42 -9.21 7.36
CA VAL A 233 -7.92 -10.25 6.45
C VAL A 233 -6.78 -11.04 5.83
N SER A 234 -5.69 -10.36 5.45
CA SER A 234 -4.52 -10.97 4.81
C SER A 234 -3.31 -10.04 4.93
N GLN A 235 -2.11 -10.57 4.67
CA GLN A 235 -0.88 -9.79 4.71
C GLN A 235 0.08 -10.23 3.61
N PRO A 236 -0.16 -9.87 2.34
CA PRO A 236 0.77 -10.12 1.25
C PRO A 236 2.20 -9.63 1.51
N PRO A 237 3.22 -10.29 0.91
CA PRO A 237 3.08 -11.28 -0.17
C PRO A 237 2.61 -12.65 0.33
N LEU A 238 1.75 -13.29 -0.47
CA LEU A 238 1.20 -14.60 -0.18
C LEU A 238 2.11 -15.72 -0.74
N GLU A 239 2.02 -16.92 -0.15
CA GLU A 239 2.62 -18.11 -0.75
C GLU A 239 2.11 -18.30 -2.19
N GLY A 240 3.00 -18.71 -3.09
CA GLY A 240 2.71 -18.81 -4.53
C GLY A 240 2.93 -17.52 -5.33
N PHE A 241 3.14 -16.39 -4.64
CA PHE A 241 3.44 -15.10 -5.28
C PHE A 241 4.78 -14.51 -4.81
N LEU A 242 5.59 -15.26 -4.10
CA LEU A 242 6.88 -14.79 -3.59
C LEU A 242 7.85 -14.55 -4.75
N HIS A 243 8.63 -13.49 -4.64
CA HIS A 243 9.70 -13.23 -5.61
C HIS A 243 10.87 -14.23 -5.40
N PRO A 244 11.47 -14.75 -6.48
CA PRO A 244 12.46 -15.82 -6.38
C PRO A 244 13.76 -15.43 -5.66
N VAL A 245 14.12 -14.14 -5.62
CA VAL A 245 15.35 -13.65 -4.96
C VAL A 245 15.06 -13.09 -3.59
N THR A 246 14.05 -12.21 -3.48
CA THR A 246 13.68 -11.55 -2.23
C THR A 246 12.16 -11.53 -2.10
N ASP A 247 11.60 -12.35 -1.26
CA ASP A 247 10.14 -12.57 -1.10
C ASP A 247 9.28 -11.31 -1.28
N LEU A 248 9.73 -10.19 -0.73
CA LEU A 248 8.99 -8.93 -0.70
C LEU A 248 9.08 -8.10 -1.99
N ASP A 249 9.96 -8.45 -2.94
CA ASP A 249 10.10 -7.71 -4.21
C ASP A 249 8.98 -8.01 -5.20
N THR A 250 8.11 -8.94 -4.89
CA THR A 250 6.87 -9.18 -5.63
C THR A 250 5.84 -8.05 -5.51
N LEU A 251 5.98 -7.12 -4.57
CA LEU A 251 5.05 -5.99 -4.37
C LEU A 251 5.66 -4.71 -4.91
N GLY A 252 4.94 -4.03 -5.81
CA GLY A 252 5.40 -2.80 -6.47
C GLY A 252 6.34 -3.07 -7.64
N PHE A 253 7.15 -2.09 -7.98
CA PHE A 253 8.09 -2.17 -9.10
C PHE A 253 9.38 -2.89 -8.69
N ASP A 254 9.77 -3.87 -9.47
CA ASP A 254 11.03 -4.59 -9.31
C ASP A 254 12.19 -3.82 -9.98
N GLN A 255 13.43 -4.28 -9.76
CA GLN A 255 14.62 -3.62 -10.27
C GLN A 255 14.60 -3.40 -11.79
N PRO A 256 14.21 -4.36 -12.65
CA PRO A 256 14.14 -4.15 -14.10
C PRO A 256 13.07 -3.15 -14.53
N GLU A 257 12.09 -2.85 -13.68
CA GLU A 257 10.98 -1.91 -13.95
C GLU A 257 11.31 -0.49 -13.50
N SER A 258 12.49 -0.26 -12.90
CA SER A 258 12.91 1.02 -12.34
C SER A 258 14.19 1.52 -13.02
N SER A 259 14.22 2.79 -13.39
CA SER A 259 15.43 3.48 -13.84
C SER A 259 16.22 4.12 -12.68
N CYS A 260 15.74 3.98 -11.43
CA CYS A 260 16.42 4.53 -10.27
C CYS A 260 17.73 3.79 -9.99
N ASN A 261 18.74 4.54 -9.60
CA ASN A 261 19.99 4.04 -9.08
C ASN A 261 20.33 4.85 -7.82
N VAL A 262 20.12 4.24 -6.67
CA VAL A 262 20.31 4.89 -5.38
C VAL A 262 21.77 4.77 -4.97
N SER A 263 22.50 5.90 -5.05
CA SER A 263 23.84 6.05 -4.50
C SER A 263 23.88 7.29 -3.59
N TYR A 264 24.76 7.29 -2.59
CA TYR A 264 24.95 8.50 -1.79
C TYR A 264 25.60 9.57 -2.66
N ALA A 265 24.86 10.66 -2.93
CA ALA A 265 25.43 11.87 -3.51
C ALA A 265 25.79 12.81 -2.35
N SER A 266 27.08 13.05 -2.14
CA SER A 266 27.55 14.15 -1.31
C SER A 266 27.23 15.47 -2.03
N ASN A 267 26.43 16.33 -1.41
CA ASN A 267 26.23 17.70 -1.86
C ASN A 267 27.52 18.51 -1.69
#